data_cf09f9db1c696c9fe2431d87b1a023c8
#
_entry.id   cf09f9db1c696c9fe2431d87b1a023c8
#
_cell.length_a   1.000
_cell.length_b   1.000
_cell.length_c   1.000
_cell.angle_alpha   90.00
_cell.angle_beta   90.00
_cell.angle_gamma   90.00
#
_symmetry.space_group_name_H-M   'P 1'
#
loop_
_entity.id
_entity.type
_entity.pdbx_description
1 polymer ?
#
loop_
_entity_poly.entity_id
_entity_poly.type
_entity_poly.pdbx_seq_one_letter_code
_entity_poly.pdbx_strand_id
1 'polypeptide(L)'
;DVGVAYDVPGMSSEKNQGNLGDGPLVIMMDATSIAHDGFRKHIKEVAEAHHIPVQWATTPGGGTDAGSIHVANEGIPTITIGVALRYMHSNVSVMHTDDYENSVQLITEIVRSLNDDSYQSLMW
;
A
#
# COMPACT_ATOMS: atom_id res chain seq x y z
N ASP A 1 4.59 -5.02 2.91
CA ASP A 1 5.45 -5.31 1.77
C ASP A 1 6.30 -4.09 1.40
N VAL A 2 6.95 -4.13 0.24
CA VAL A 2 7.68 -3.01 -0.35
C VAL A 2 7.13 -2.74 -1.76
N GLY A 3 7.34 -1.52 -2.25
CA GLY A 3 6.96 -1.16 -3.60
C GLY A 3 8.05 -0.37 -4.32
N VAL A 4 7.96 -0.29 -5.63
CA VAL A 4 8.99 0.39 -6.44
C VAL A 4 8.80 1.90 -6.35
N ALA A 5 9.87 2.61 -5.98
CA ALA A 5 9.96 4.05 -6.20
C ALA A 5 10.44 4.32 -7.64
N TYR A 6 9.70 5.15 -8.35
CA TYR A 6 9.99 5.48 -9.74
C TYR A 6 10.69 6.84 -9.90
N ASP A 7 11.06 7.48 -8.82
CA ASP A 7 11.71 8.79 -8.77
C ASP A 7 13.24 8.75 -8.98
N VAL A 8 13.73 7.75 -9.71
CA VAL A 8 15.14 7.66 -10.12
C VAL A 8 15.40 8.49 -11.37
N PRO A 9 16.61 9.12 -11.50
CA PRO A 9 16.96 9.88 -12.68
C PRO A 9 16.80 9.07 -13.97
N GLY A 10 16.14 9.65 -14.97
CA GLY A 10 15.91 9.00 -16.27
C GLY A 10 14.60 8.20 -16.38
N MET A 11 13.85 8.07 -15.30
CA MET A 11 12.50 7.50 -15.37
C MET A 11 11.50 8.54 -15.88
N SER A 12 10.54 8.08 -16.70
CA SER A 12 9.44 8.93 -17.17
C SER A 12 8.49 9.28 -16.02
N SER A 13 8.12 10.55 -15.89
CA SER A 13 7.13 11.00 -14.93
C SER A 13 5.75 10.35 -15.08
N GLU A 14 5.41 9.90 -16.28
CA GLU A 14 4.16 9.18 -16.56
C GLU A 14 4.11 7.80 -15.91
N LYS A 15 5.28 7.21 -15.60
CA LYS A 15 5.40 5.93 -14.90
C LYS A 15 5.61 6.11 -13.40
N ASN A 16 5.68 7.35 -12.93
CA ASN A 16 5.92 7.64 -11.53
C ASN A 16 4.68 7.32 -10.70
N GLN A 17 4.73 6.19 -10.02
CA GLN A 17 3.66 5.71 -9.15
C GLN A 17 4.10 5.68 -7.67
N GLY A 18 5.27 6.20 -7.37
CA GLY A 18 5.77 6.29 -6.01
C GLY A 18 7.11 7.01 -5.94
N ASN A 19 7.25 7.87 -4.95
CA ASN A 19 8.47 8.63 -4.66
C ASN A 19 8.95 8.31 -3.25
N LEU A 20 10.24 8.46 -3.01
CA LEU A 20 10.77 8.47 -1.66
C LEU A 20 10.34 9.76 -0.94
N GLY A 21 9.88 9.62 0.30
CA GLY A 21 9.51 10.75 1.16
C GLY A 21 8.06 11.20 1.06
N ASP A 22 7.27 10.63 0.15
CA ASP A 22 5.85 10.99 -0.02
C ASP A 22 4.89 10.07 0.75
N GLY A 23 5.43 9.21 1.63
CA GLY A 23 4.66 8.31 2.48
C GLY A 23 4.53 6.88 1.94
N PRO A 24 3.85 5.99 2.68
CA PRO A 24 3.62 4.62 2.27
C PRO A 24 2.85 4.50 0.97
N LEU A 25 3.19 3.47 0.20
CA LEU A 25 2.47 3.08 -1.01
C LEU A 25 1.27 2.22 -0.63
N VAL A 26 0.08 2.63 -1.01
CA VAL A 26 -1.14 1.82 -0.96
C VAL A 26 -1.38 1.28 -2.37
N ILE A 27 -1.14 -0.02 -2.56
CA ILE A 27 -1.19 -0.66 -3.88
C ILE A 27 -2.63 -1.04 -4.21
N MET A 28 -3.17 -0.33 -5.20
CA MET A 28 -4.56 -0.48 -5.64
C MET A 28 -4.78 -1.70 -6.53
N MET A 29 -3.74 -2.08 -7.26
CA MET A 29 -3.77 -3.22 -8.18
C MET A 29 -2.34 -3.68 -8.42
N ASP A 30 -2.16 -4.98 -8.41
CA ASP A 30 -0.98 -5.65 -8.95
C ASP A 30 -1.38 -6.68 -10.02
N ALA A 31 -0.43 -7.49 -10.51
CA ALA A 31 -0.71 -8.50 -11.53
C ALA A 31 -1.65 -9.62 -11.05
N THR A 32 -1.87 -9.77 -9.75
CA THR A 32 -2.54 -10.91 -9.12
C THR A 32 -3.78 -10.52 -8.32
N SER A 33 -3.93 -9.24 -7.98
CA SER A 33 -5.02 -8.77 -7.12
C SER A 33 -5.46 -7.34 -7.42
N ILE A 34 -6.72 -7.05 -7.12
CA ILE A 34 -7.27 -5.70 -7.07
C ILE A 34 -7.67 -5.44 -5.62
N ALA A 35 -7.27 -4.30 -5.08
CA ALA A 35 -7.57 -3.91 -3.71
C ALA A 35 -9.08 -3.86 -3.45
N HIS A 36 -9.49 -4.34 -2.28
CA HIS A 36 -10.88 -4.27 -1.84
C HIS A 36 -11.30 -2.81 -1.61
N ASP A 37 -12.39 -2.37 -2.26
CA ASP A 37 -12.80 -0.96 -2.28
C ASP A 37 -13.16 -0.42 -0.89
N GLY A 38 -13.90 -1.20 -0.09
CA GLY A 38 -14.21 -0.81 1.29
C GLY A 38 -12.95 -0.62 2.12
N PHE A 39 -11.96 -1.52 1.98
CA PHE A 39 -10.70 -1.41 2.72
C PHE A 39 -9.88 -0.20 2.25
N ARG A 40 -9.89 0.08 0.95
CA ARG A 40 -9.28 1.30 0.39
C ARG A 40 -9.87 2.57 1.00
N LYS A 41 -11.19 2.66 1.08
CA LYS A 41 -11.89 3.80 1.69
C LYS A 41 -11.52 3.97 3.16
N HIS A 42 -11.53 2.87 3.91
CA HIS A 42 -11.15 2.87 5.32
C HIS A 42 -9.71 3.35 5.54
N ILE A 43 -8.75 2.87 4.74
CA ILE A 43 -7.35 3.34 4.82
C ILE A 43 -7.26 4.83 4.54
N LYS A 44 -8.01 5.34 3.56
CA LYS A 44 -8.04 6.76 3.26
C LYS A 44 -8.53 7.58 4.45
N GLU A 45 -9.63 7.17 5.08
CA GLU A 45 -10.21 7.84 6.25
C GLU A 45 -9.23 7.83 7.44
N VAL A 46 -8.58 6.70 7.71
CA VAL A 46 -7.57 6.58 8.76
C VAL A 46 -6.37 7.49 8.49
N ALA A 47 -5.85 7.47 7.26
CA ALA A 47 -4.71 8.30 6.88
C ALA A 47 -5.03 9.80 7.03
N GLU A 48 -6.20 10.25 6.58
CA GLU A 48 -6.66 11.63 6.71
C GLU A 48 -6.85 12.03 8.18
N ALA A 49 -7.49 11.17 8.99
CA ALA A 49 -7.73 11.44 10.41
C ALA A 49 -6.44 11.59 11.23
N HIS A 50 -5.40 10.88 10.87
CA HIS A 50 -4.10 10.91 11.55
C HIS A 50 -3.03 11.74 10.83
N HIS A 51 -3.40 12.44 9.76
CA HIS A 51 -2.49 13.27 8.94
C HIS A 51 -1.28 12.50 8.41
N ILE A 52 -1.48 11.23 8.06
CA ILE A 52 -0.43 10.37 7.50
C ILE A 52 -0.44 10.52 5.97
N PRO A 53 0.68 10.92 5.34
CA PRO A 53 0.75 10.96 3.89
C PRO A 53 0.66 9.54 3.33
N VAL A 54 -0.04 9.38 2.21
CA VAL A 54 -0.12 8.09 1.50
C VAL A 54 -0.04 8.31 -0.01
N GLN A 55 0.56 7.35 -0.70
CA GLN A 55 0.65 7.33 -2.14
C GLN A 55 -0.19 6.17 -2.69
N TRP A 56 -1.03 6.43 -3.65
CA TRP A 56 -1.85 5.42 -4.32
C TRP A 56 -1.12 4.92 -5.56
N ALA A 57 -0.80 3.63 -5.61
CA ALA A 57 0.02 3.06 -6.65
C ALA A 57 -0.65 1.86 -7.33
N THR A 58 -0.19 1.55 -8.54
CA THR A 58 -0.48 0.30 -9.25
C THR A 58 0.83 -0.37 -9.66
N THR A 59 0.87 -1.70 -9.63
CA THR A 59 2.08 -2.47 -9.96
C THR A 59 1.74 -3.60 -10.94
N PRO A 60 1.36 -3.26 -12.19
CA PRO A 60 0.81 -4.25 -13.12
C PRO A 60 1.79 -5.36 -13.53
N GLY A 61 3.10 -5.15 -13.35
CA GLY A 61 4.14 -6.12 -13.69
C GLY A 61 4.62 -7.00 -12.54
N GLY A 62 4.07 -6.86 -11.33
CA GLY A 62 4.47 -7.61 -10.16
C GLY A 62 3.28 -8.11 -9.37
N GLY A 63 3.46 -9.16 -8.57
CA GLY A 63 2.46 -9.67 -7.65
C GLY A 63 2.93 -9.58 -6.20
N THR A 64 1.97 -9.61 -5.29
CA THR A 64 2.19 -9.65 -3.84
C THR A 64 1.45 -10.84 -3.22
N ASP A 65 1.67 -11.10 -1.95
CA ASP A 65 0.94 -12.14 -1.20
C ASP A 65 -0.58 -11.90 -1.19
N ALA A 66 -1.02 -10.65 -1.44
CA ALA A 66 -2.44 -10.32 -1.60
C ALA A 66 -3.13 -11.19 -2.66
N GLY A 67 -2.41 -11.58 -3.72
CA GLY A 67 -2.92 -12.46 -4.77
C GLY A 67 -3.36 -13.83 -4.28
N SER A 68 -2.71 -14.36 -3.25
CA SER A 68 -3.11 -15.63 -2.62
C SER A 68 -4.11 -15.43 -1.47
N ILE A 69 -3.98 -14.33 -0.75
CA ILE A 69 -4.81 -14.05 0.43
C ILE A 69 -6.25 -13.74 0.03
N HIS A 70 -6.45 -12.87 -0.98
CA HIS A 70 -7.79 -12.40 -1.33
C HIS A 70 -8.74 -13.49 -1.85
N VAL A 71 -8.20 -14.58 -2.38
CA VAL A 71 -8.98 -15.75 -2.86
C VAL A 71 -9.05 -16.89 -1.84
N ALA A 72 -8.44 -16.72 -0.66
CA ALA A 72 -8.45 -17.78 0.35
C ALA A 72 -9.83 -17.93 0.98
N ASN A 73 -10.21 -19.18 1.28
CA ASN A 73 -11.50 -19.53 1.89
C ASN A 73 -12.70 -18.98 1.11
N GLU A 74 -13.48 -18.11 1.74
CA GLU A 74 -14.67 -17.45 1.18
C GLU A 74 -14.37 -16.09 0.55
N GLY A 75 -13.08 -15.76 0.43
CA GLY A 75 -12.60 -14.46 0.03
C GLY A 75 -12.30 -13.58 1.25
N ILE A 76 -11.15 -12.89 1.20
CA ILE A 76 -10.67 -12.03 2.29
C ILE A 76 -10.48 -10.62 1.73
N PRO A 77 -11.12 -9.57 2.30
CA PRO A 77 -10.82 -8.20 1.94
C PRO A 77 -9.33 -7.91 2.12
N THR A 78 -8.66 -7.59 1.03
CA THR A 78 -7.20 -7.50 1.03
C THR A 78 -6.74 -6.23 0.31
N ILE A 79 -5.69 -5.63 0.83
CA ILE A 79 -4.97 -4.53 0.21
C ILE A 79 -3.51 -4.60 0.63
N THR A 80 -2.61 -4.21 -0.26
CA THR A 80 -1.19 -4.18 0.03
C THR A 80 -0.75 -2.77 0.40
N ILE A 81 -0.02 -2.65 1.51
CA ILE A 81 0.69 -1.44 1.92
C ILE A 81 2.19 -1.75 1.85
N GLY A 82 2.94 -0.89 1.19
CA GLY A 82 4.38 -1.05 1.01
C GLY A 82 5.17 0.21 1.30
N VAL A 83 6.44 0.03 1.64
CA VAL A 83 7.42 1.12 1.69
C VAL A 83 8.03 1.30 0.31
N ALA A 84 8.14 2.53 -0.17
CA ALA A 84 8.75 2.83 -1.46
C ALA A 84 10.26 2.58 -1.41
N LEU A 85 10.76 1.79 -2.36
CA LEU A 85 12.19 1.48 -2.50
C LEU A 85 12.70 1.84 -3.89
N ARG A 86 13.84 2.53 -3.95
CA ARG A 86 14.68 2.52 -5.14
C ARG A 86 15.52 1.24 -5.17
N TYR A 87 15.75 0.70 -6.35
CA TYR A 87 16.59 -0.48 -6.58
C TYR A 87 16.08 -1.75 -5.89
N MET A 88 14.76 -1.90 -5.80
CA MET A 88 14.12 -3.12 -5.30
C MET A 88 14.63 -4.35 -6.05
N HIS A 89 14.76 -5.47 -5.36
CA HIS A 89 15.34 -6.74 -5.89
C HIS A 89 16.83 -6.65 -6.28
N SER A 90 17.57 -5.73 -5.72
CA SER A 90 19.02 -5.62 -5.86
C SER A 90 19.74 -5.88 -4.53
N ASN A 91 21.08 -5.90 -4.56
CA ASN A 91 21.88 -6.14 -3.37
C ASN A 91 21.77 -5.00 -2.33
N VAL A 92 21.42 -3.79 -2.77
CA VAL A 92 21.24 -2.62 -1.92
C VAL A 92 20.04 -1.83 -2.42
N SER A 93 19.10 -1.56 -1.54
CA SER A 93 17.94 -0.72 -1.80
C SER A 93 18.01 0.55 -0.98
N VAL A 94 17.31 1.59 -1.43
CA VAL A 94 17.23 2.88 -0.73
C VAL A 94 15.77 3.17 -0.42
N MET A 95 15.48 3.50 0.85
CA MET A 95 14.18 3.99 1.30
C MET A 95 14.33 5.32 2.03
N HIS A 96 13.23 6.03 2.21
CA HIS A 96 13.14 7.17 3.10
C HIS A 96 12.68 6.71 4.49
N THR A 97 13.35 7.14 5.54
CA THR A 97 13.02 6.71 6.92
C THR A 97 11.62 7.14 7.34
N ASP A 98 11.18 8.33 6.93
CA ASP A 98 9.83 8.82 7.24
C ASP A 98 8.75 7.95 6.57
N ASP A 99 9.01 7.38 5.38
CA ASP A 99 8.07 6.46 4.73
C ASP A 99 7.90 5.18 5.54
N TYR A 100 8.99 4.68 6.13
CA TYR A 100 8.94 3.53 7.03
C TYR A 100 8.13 3.85 8.29
N GLU A 101 8.43 4.96 8.96
CA GLU A 101 7.73 5.37 10.19
C GLU A 101 6.24 5.65 9.93
N ASN A 102 5.92 6.33 8.84
CA ASN A 102 4.54 6.56 8.41
C ASN A 102 3.81 5.25 8.07
N SER A 103 4.51 4.26 7.50
CA SER A 103 3.93 2.93 7.25
C SER A 103 3.60 2.19 8.54
N VAL A 104 4.49 2.23 9.52
CA VAL A 104 4.25 1.64 10.85
C VAL A 104 3.05 2.33 11.52
N GLN A 105 3.00 3.66 11.48
CA GLN A 105 1.89 4.41 12.07
C GLN A 105 0.57 4.09 11.35
N LEU A 106 0.55 4.11 10.02
CA LEU A 106 -0.64 3.82 9.22
C LEU A 106 -1.21 2.43 9.54
N ILE A 107 -0.38 1.40 9.52
CA ILE A 107 -0.81 0.03 9.81
C ILE A 107 -1.31 -0.07 11.26
N THR A 108 -0.64 0.56 12.20
CA THR A 108 -1.04 0.59 13.61
C THR A 108 -2.43 1.20 13.78
N GLU A 109 -2.69 2.34 13.16
CA GLU A 109 -3.99 3.02 13.29
C GLU A 109 -5.10 2.28 12.53
N ILE A 110 -4.79 1.66 11.40
CA ILE A 110 -5.73 0.76 10.70
C ILE A 110 -6.14 -0.39 11.64
N VAL A 111 -5.18 -1.09 12.23
CA VAL A 111 -5.47 -2.22 13.12
C VAL A 111 -6.27 -1.78 14.36
N ARG A 112 -5.95 -0.61 14.93
CA ARG A 112 -6.70 -0.05 16.08
C ARG A 112 -8.13 0.32 15.73
N SER A 113 -8.39 0.74 14.50
CA SER A 113 -9.72 1.15 14.05
C SER A 113 -10.61 -0.03 13.63
N LEU A 114 -10.02 -1.21 13.41
CA LEU A 114 -10.78 -2.39 13.02
C LEU A 114 -11.47 -3.03 14.23
N ASN A 115 -12.77 -3.22 14.09
CA ASN A 115 -13.64 -3.96 14.99
C ASN A 115 -14.75 -4.65 14.18
N ASP A 116 -15.63 -5.38 14.83
CA ASP A 116 -16.70 -6.13 14.13
C ASP A 116 -17.59 -5.21 13.29
N ASP A 117 -17.95 -4.04 13.80
CA ASP A 117 -18.82 -3.09 13.08
C ASP A 117 -18.10 -2.50 11.86
N SER A 118 -16.84 -2.07 12.02
CA SER A 118 -16.04 -1.56 10.90
C SER A 118 -15.79 -2.65 9.86
N TYR A 119 -15.52 -3.88 10.28
CA TYR A 119 -15.35 -5.02 9.38
C TYR A 119 -16.62 -5.28 8.55
N GLN A 120 -17.79 -5.27 9.17
CA GLN A 120 -19.06 -5.42 8.44
C GLN A 120 -19.27 -4.29 7.42
N SER A 121 -18.90 -3.07 7.77
CA SER A 121 -19.00 -1.93 6.85
C SER A 121 -18.02 -1.99 5.67
N LEU A 122 -16.89 -2.71 5.83
CA LEU A 122 -15.95 -2.94 4.73
C LEU A 122 -16.50 -3.90 3.68
N MET A 123 -17.34 -4.87 4.09
CA MET A 123 -17.80 -5.95 3.23
C MET A 123 -18.91 -5.52 2.28
N TRP A 124 -19.63 -4.43 2.57
CA TRP A 124 -20.83 -3.97 1.86
C TRP A 124 -20.86 -2.43 1.69
#